data_1877d2e416106afe3b7d588267f4d9fc
#
_entry.id   1877d2e416106afe3b7d588267f4d9fc
#
_cell.length_a   1.000
_cell.length_b   1.000
_cell.length_c   1.000
_cell.angle_alpha   90.00
_cell.angle_beta   90.00
_cell.angle_gamma   90.00
#
_symmetry.space_group_name_H-M   'P 1'
#
loop_
_entity.id
_entity.type
_entity.pdbx_description
1 polymer ?
#
loop_
_entity_poly.entity_id
_entity_poly.type
_entity_poly.pdbx_seq_one_letter_code
_entity_poly.pdbx_strand_id
1 'polypeptide(L)'
;MDLTLKKLIEAEKNAQQLFNEIENQNILIPGNSENKINELIFELAFKMFGIKKYWHKRIVRCGRNTLYPYNENPENLILKNDDILFLDFGPIFEEWEADF
;
A
#
# COMPACT_ATOMS: atom_id res chain seq x y z
N MET A 1 -2.80 -29.86 -1.78
CA MET A 1 -2.46 -28.52 -2.29
C MET A 1 -0.96 -28.35 -2.29
N ASP A 2 -0.42 -27.81 -3.37
CA ASP A 2 0.99 -27.49 -3.48
C ASP A 2 1.38 -26.45 -2.42
N LEU A 3 2.55 -26.61 -1.80
CA LEU A 3 3.06 -25.67 -0.81
C LEU A 3 3.22 -24.26 -1.39
N THR A 4 3.65 -24.14 -2.63
CA THR A 4 3.81 -22.85 -3.32
C THR A 4 2.46 -22.13 -3.43
N LEU A 5 1.43 -22.83 -3.88
CA LEU A 5 0.09 -22.28 -4.00
C LEU A 5 -0.46 -21.88 -2.63
N LYS A 6 -0.23 -22.69 -1.61
CA LYS A 6 -0.66 -22.36 -0.25
C LYS A 6 -0.04 -21.08 0.26
N LYS A 7 1.26 -20.86 0.02
CA LYS A 7 1.95 -19.63 0.43
C LYS A 7 1.46 -18.41 -0.33
N LEU A 8 1.15 -18.55 -1.61
CA LEU A 8 0.55 -17.45 -2.38
C LEU A 8 -0.82 -17.07 -1.85
N ILE A 9 -1.63 -18.05 -1.49
CA ILE A 9 -2.95 -17.79 -0.89
C ILE A 9 -2.79 -17.07 0.45
N GLU A 10 -1.83 -17.47 1.27
CA GLU A 10 -1.56 -16.80 2.55
C GLU A 10 -1.11 -15.34 2.34
N ALA A 11 -0.26 -15.09 1.36
CA ALA A 11 0.18 -13.72 1.03
C ALA A 11 -1.00 -12.85 0.62
N GLU A 12 -1.90 -13.35 -0.21
CA GLU A 12 -3.11 -12.62 -0.61
C GLU A 12 -4.03 -12.34 0.57
N LYS A 13 -4.22 -13.31 1.48
CA LYS A 13 -5.00 -13.10 2.70
C LYS A 13 -4.38 -12.04 3.58
N ASN A 14 -3.06 -12.06 3.75
CA ASN A 14 -2.35 -11.08 4.56
C ASN A 14 -2.46 -9.68 3.95
N ALA A 15 -2.38 -9.57 2.63
CA ALA A 15 -2.57 -8.31 1.93
C ALA A 15 -3.97 -7.76 2.16
N GLN A 16 -5.00 -8.63 2.12
CA GLN A 16 -6.37 -8.21 2.39
C GLN A 16 -6.54 -7.74 3.84
N GLN A 17 -5.93 -8.42 4.80
CA GLN A 17 -5.96 -8.00 6.21
C GLN A 17 -5.29 -6.64 6.38
N LEU A 18 -4.15 -6.43 5.73
CA LEU A 18 -3.45 -5.15 5.78
C LEU A 18 -4.34 -4.03 5.22
N PHE A 19 -4.96 -4.26 4.07
CA PHE A 19 -5.85 -3.28 3.45
C PHE A 19 -7.03 -2.93 4.36
N ASN A 20 -7.65 -3.94 4.97
CA ASN A 20 -8.74 -3.73 5.90
C ASN A 20 -8.32 -2.88 7.11
N GLU A 21 -7.13 -3.12 7.64
CA GLU A 21 -6.61 -2.35 8.78
C GLU A 21 -6.26 -0.92 8.37
N ILE A 22 -5.77 -0.71 7.16
CA ILE A 22 -5.54 0.63 6.60
C ILE A 22 -6.84 1.44 6.64
N GLU A 23 -7.95 0.84 6.23
CA GLU A 23 -9.26 1.50 6.29
C GLU A 23 -9.72 1.73 7.74
N ASN A 24 -9.56 0.73 8.61
CA ASN A 24 -10.00 0.80 10.00
C ASN A 24 -9.29 1.88 10.81
N GLN A 25 -8.02 2.13 10.51
CA GLN A 25 -7.23 3.14 11.21
C GLN A 25 -7.35 4.55 10.63
N ASN A 26 -8.24 4.76 9.67
CA ASN A 26 -8.47 6.06 9.06
C ASN A 26 -7.21 6.68 8.45
N ILE A 27 -6.40 5.85 7.82
CA ILE A 27 -5.18 6.31 7.14
C ILE A 27 -5.53 7.06 5.85
N LEU A 28 -6.54 6.59 5.12
CA LEU A 28 -6.97 7.13 3.84
C LEU A 28 -8.05 8.20 4.05
N ILE A 29 -7.73 9.25 4.79
CA ILE A 29 -8.67 10.33 5.08
C ILE A 29 -8.18 11.66 4.50
N PRO A 30 -9.10 12.56 4.13
CA PRO A 30 -8.72 13.91 3.72
C PRO A 30 -7.87 14.60 4.80
N GLY A 31 -6.90 15.38 4.36
CA GLY A 31 -5.95 16.03 5.24
C GLY A 31 -4.63 15.32 5.38
N ASN A 32 -4.57 14.02 5.12
CA ASN A 32 -3.29 13.29 5.06
C ASN A 32 -2.63 13.49 3.71
N SER A 33 -1.32 13.76 3.69
CA SER A 33 -0.55 13.84 2.46
C SER A 33 -0.22 12.44 1.92
N GLU A 34 0.13 12.37 0.65
CA GLU A 34 0.59 11.12 0.03
C GLU A 34 1.76 10.50 0.78
N ASN A 35 2.74 11.32 1.17
CA ASN A 35 3.90 10.84 1.91
C ASN A 35 3.51 10.32 3.30
N LYS A 36 2.62 11.01 3.98
CA LYS A 36 2.14 10.56 5.30
C LYS A 36 1.39 9.23 5.19
N ILE A 37 0.53 9.09 4.21
CA ILE A 37 -0.20 7.84 3.95
C ILE A 37 0.79 6.72 3.68
N ASN A 38 1.80 6.97 2.84
CA ASN A 38 2.83 5.99 2.52
C ASN A 38 3.57 5.52 3.78
N GLU A 39 3.99 6.44 4.63
CA GLU A 39 4.69 6.10 5.88
C GLU A 39 3.80 5.34 6.85
N LEU A 40 2.56 5.75 7.01
CA LEU A 40 1.62 5.07 7.92
C LEU A 40 1.36 3.63 7.46
N ILE A 41 1.23 3.40 6.17
CA ILE A 41 1.04 2.04 5.63
C ILE A 41 2.31 1.22 5.83
N PHE A 42 3.48 1.79 5.61
CA PHE A 42 4.75 1.10 5.84
C PHE A 42 4.89 0.66 7.30
N GLU A 43 4.61 1.58 8.23
CA GLU A 43 4.67 1.27 9.67
C GLU A 43 3.68 0.19 10.06
N LEU A 44 2.46 0.27 9.55
CA LEU A 44 1.41 -0.71 9.83
C LEU A 44 1.79 -2.10 9.30
N ALA A 45 2.28 -2.17 8.08
CA ALA A 45 2.71 -3.44 7.47
C ALA A 45 3.85 -4.07 8.27
N PHE A 46 4.79 -3.27 8.74
CA PHE A 46 5.87 -3.74 9.60
C PHE A 46 5.32 -4.27 10.93
N LYS A 47 4.42 -3.52 11.55
CA LYS A 47 3.84 -3.90 12.85
C LYS A 47 3.02 -5.18 12.77
N MET A 48 2.23 -5.35 11.72
CA MET A 48 1.36 -6.52 11.56
C MET A 48 2.11 -7.77 11.11
N PHE A 49 3.04 -7.62 10.18
CA PHE A 49 3.66 -8.76 9.48
C PHE A 49 5.19 -8.72 9.43
N GLY A 50 5.82 -7.68 9.96
CA GLY A 50 7.27 -7.52 9.88
C GLY A 50 7.76 -7.21 8.46
N ILE A 51 6.90 -6.69 7.58
CA ILE A 51 7.25 -6.43 6.19
C ILE A 51 8.22 -5.26 6.11
N LYS A 52 9.37 -5.47 5.47
CA LYS A 52 10.40 -4.47 5.20
C LYS A 52 10.69 -4.33 3.72
N LYS A 53 10.30 -5.32 2.91
CA LYS A 53 10.63 -5.38 1.49
C LYS A 53 9.40 -5.26 0.63
N TYR A 54 9.58 -4.53 -0.48
CA TYR A 54 8.56 -4.34 -1.51
C TYR A 54 9.24 -4.60 -2.85
N TRP A 55 8.55 -5.23 -3.78
CA TRP A 55 9.15 -5.56 -5.07
C TRP A 55 9.26 -4.36 -6.02
N HIS A 56 8.61 -3.23 -5.68
CA HIS A 56 8.81 -1.95 -6.36
C HIS A 56 8.66 -0.82 -5.33
N LYS A 57 8.90 0.43 -5.73
CA LYS A 57 8.65 1.56 -4.84
C LYS A 57 7.17 1.64 -4.51
N ARG A 58 6.87 1.99 -3.26
CA ARG A 58 5.49 2.16 -2.82
C ARG A 58 4.90 3.41 -3.47
N ILE A 59 3.71 3.26 -4.05
CA ILE A 59 3.03 4.33 -4.77
C ILE A 59 1.80 4.74 -3.99
N VAL A 60 1.72 6.03 -3.62
CA VAL A 60 0.52 6.67 -3.09
C VAL A 60 0.33 7.95 -3.86
N ARG A 61 -0.77 8.06 -4.58
CA ARG A 61 -1.06 9.23 -5.40
C ARG A 61 -2.51 9.63 -5.29
N CYS A 62 -2.77 10.93 -5.16
CA CYS A 62 -4.12 11.46 -5.10
C CYS A 62 -4.27 12.64 -6.06
N GLY A 63 -5.53 12.93 -6.44
CA GLY A 63 -5.87 14.03 -7.31
C GLY A 63 -5.13 13.95 -8.64
N ARG A 64 -4.53 15.06 -9.07
CA ARG A 64 -3.83 15.12 -10.36
C ARG A 64 -2.62 14.19 -10.45
N ASN A 65 -2.07 13.75 -9.31
CA ASN A 65 -0.90 12.87 -9.32
C ASN A 65 -1.22 11.46 -9.79
N THR A 66 -2.49 11.05 -9.83
CA THR A 66 -2.90 9.75 -10.36
C THR A 66 -2.62 9.61 -11.85
N LEU A 67 -2.37 10.71 -12.55
CA LEU A 67 -2.07 10.74 -13.98
C LEU A 67 -0.59 10.54 -14.31
N TYR A 68 0.28 10.57 -13.29
CA TYR A 68 1.73 10.43 -13.52
C TYR A 68 2.14 8.97 -13.71
N PRO A 69 3.10 8.69 -14.62
CA PRO A 69 3.67 7.36 -14.76
C PRO A 69 4.38 6.90 -13.47
N TYR A 70 4.49 5.59 -13.31
CA TYR A 70 5.13 4.97 -12.15
C TYR A 70 6.53 5.52 -11.87
N ASN A 71 7.34 5.74 -12.91
CA ASN A 71 8.74 6.12 -12.76
C ASN A 71 8.95 7.61 -12.49
N GLU A 72 7.90 8.40 -12.46
CA GLU A 72 8.00 9.82 -12.12
C GLU A 72 7.71 10.04 -10.64
N ASN A 73 8.25 11.13 -10.09
CA ASN A 73 8.09 11.49 -8.69
C ASN A 73 7.40 12.86 -8.61
N PRO A 74 6.06 12.90 -8.72
CA PRO A 74 5.33 14.17 -8.62
C PRO A 74 5.44 14.75 -7.20
N GLU A 75 5.07 16.02 -7.06
CA GLU A 75 5.06 16.66 -5.75
C GLU A 75 4.09 15.97 -4.80
N ASN A 76 4.38 16.05 -3.48
CA ASN A 76 3.53 15.49 -2.44
C ASN A 76 2.24 16.30 -2.31
N LEU A 77 1.10 15.67 -2.51
CA LEU A 77 -0.20 16.30 -2.39
C LEU A 77 -0.93 15.83 -1.13
N ILE A 78 -1.83 16.69 -0.64
CA ILE A 78 -2.72 16.36 0.48
C ILE A 78 -4.03 15.84 -0.08
N LEU A 79 -4.49 14.70 0.44
CA LEU A 79 -5.76 14.10 0.03
C LEU A 79 -6.93 15.02 0.40
N LYS A 80 -7.83 15.26 -0.55
CA LYS A 80 -9.05 16.05 -0.38
C LYS A 80 -10.28 15.17 -0.49
N ASN A 81 -11.43 15.69 -0.03
CA ASN A 81 -12.68 14.92 0.06
C ASN A 81 -13.09 14.22 -1.24
N ASP A 82 -12.91 14.89 -2.38
CA ASP A 82 -13.39 14.39 -3.67
C ASP A 82 -12.25 13.85 -4.56
N ASP A 83 -11.05 13.65 -3.99
CA ASP A 83 -9.91 13.20 -4.76
C ASP A 83 -10.00 11.70 -5.06
N ILE A 84 -9.51 11.33 -6.26
CA ILE A 84 -9.22 9.94 -6.59
C ILE A 84 -7.91 9.58 -5.89
N LEU A 85 -7.88 8.41 -5.25
CA LEU A 85 -6.69 7.89 -4.57
C LEU A 85 -6.24 6.60 -5.25
N PHE A 86 -4.95 6.52 -5.54
CA PHE A 86 -4.32 5.35 -6.14
C PHE A 86 -3.24 4.82 -5.20
N LEU A 87 -3.31 3.53 -4.89
CA LEU A 87 -2.33 2.82 -4.07
C LEU A 87 -1.76 1.64 -4.85
N ASP A 88 -0.43 1.51 -4.85
CA ASP A 88 0.23 0.37 -5.46
C ASP A 88 1.51 0.08 -4.66
N PHE A 89 1.48 -0.95 -3.83
CA PHE A 89 2.54 -1.20 -2.86
C PHE A 89 3.40 -2.42 -3.17
N GLY A 90 2.82 -3.57 -3.46
CA GLY A 90 3.58 -4.79 -3.71
C GLY A 90 4.40 -5.28 -2.52
N PRO A 91 3.79 -5.50 -1.34
CA PRO A 91 4.54 -6.00 -0.18
C PRO A 91 5.00 -7.44 -0.39
N ILE A 92 6.13 -7.79 0.24
CA ILE A 92 6.68 -9.15 0.18
C ILE A 92 6.48 -9.81 1.55
N PHE A 93 5.67 -10.87 1.59
CA PHE A 93 5.40 -11.67 2.78
C PHE A 93 6.25 -12.94 2.72
N GLU A 94 7.17 -13.12 3.66
CA GLU A 94 8.01 -14.32 3.71
C GLU A 94 8.63 -14.67 2.34
N GLU A 95 9.12 -13.67 1.61
CA GLU A 95 9.68 -13.82 0.27
C GLU A 95 8.64 -14.07 -0.84
N TRP A 96 7.34 -13.99 -0.54
CA TRP A 96 6.26 -14.12 -1.54
C TRP A 96 5.61 -12.76 -1.77
N GLU A 97 5.43 -12.42 -3.03
CA GLU A 97 4.84 -11.14 -3.43
C GLU A 97 3.31 -11.18 -3.33
N ALA A 98 2.74 -10.08 -2.90
CA ALA A 98 1.30 -9.85 -2.97
C ALA A 98 1.05 -8.58 -3.77
N ASP A 99 -0.15 -8.50 -4.36
CA ASP A 99 -0.52 -7.41 -5.24
C ASP A 99 -1.70 -6.64 -4.64
N PHE A 100 -1.49 -5.35 -4.36
CA PHE A 100 -2.59 -4.46 -4.00
C PHE A 100 -2.24 -3.00 -4.16
#